data_a632c6559af6c639b42c459c259ff180
#
_entry.id   a632c6559af6c639b42c459c259ff180
#
_cell.length_a   1.000
_cell.length_b   1.000
_cell.length_c   1.000
_cell.angle_alpha   90.00
_cell.angle_beta   90.00
_cell.angle_gamma   90.00
#
_symmetry.space_group_name_H-M   'P 1'
#
loop_
_entity.id
_entity.type
_entity.pdbx_description
1 polymer ?
#
loop_
_entity_poly.entity_id
_entity_poly.type
_entity_poly.pdbx_seq_one_letter_code
_entity_poly.pdbx_strand_id
1 'polypeptide(L)'
;MVLDVALRRVTRVFDGVPAISQVSLDVTRGERIWLRGSNGSGKSTLLQVVATALSPTFGGGEVLGFDVVGERQEVRARTELLGHQSRLYRELTAAENLEFSCRLYGADPSRIGPALARVGLDEVAQVRTGRFSQGMRQRLALARCLVRDPQLLLLDEPYAGLDVEARAVVDDLLDRAARHGRTVLLASHEEPPAGTVDRVVLMDAGRVAPVAEALR
;
A
#
# COMPACT_ATOMS: atom_id res chain seq x y z
N MET A 1 -1.51 13.79 -19.62
CA MET A 1 -1.42 13.42 -18.19
C MET A 1 -0.73 12.07 -18.11
N VAL A 2 0.22 11.90 -17.20
CA VAL A 2 0.91 10.62 -16.99
C VAL A 2 0.12 9.82 -15.97
N LEU A 3 -0.21 8.56 -16.27
CA LEU A 3 -0.87 7.65 -15.36
C LEU A 3 0.17 6.81 -14.62
N ASP A 4 0.03 6.72 -13.31
CA ASP A 4 0.83 5.79 -12.49
C ASP A 4 0.11 4.45 -12.30
N VAL A 5 -1.23 4.40 -12.47
CA VAL A 5 -2.00 3.16 -12.55
C VAL A 5 -2.96 3.25 -13.73
N ALA A 6 -2.95 2.25 -14.60
CA ALA A 6 -3.82 2.14 -15.77
C ALA A 6 -4.34 0.70 -15.91
N LEU A 7 -5.39 0.35 -15.18
CA LEU A 7 -6.00 -0.99 -15.24
C LEU A 7 -7.12 -1.05 -16.28
N ARG A 8 -7.22 -2.17 -17.00
CA ARG A 8 -8.21 -2.40 -18.06
C ARG A 8 -8.92 -3.73 -17.85
N ARG A 9 -10.19 -3.66 -17.45
CA ARG A 9 -11.11 -4.80 -17.26
C ARG A 9 -10.50 -5.94 -16.43
N VAL A 10 -9.76 -5.58 -15.36
CA VAL A 10 -9.10 -6.53 -14.48
C VAL A 10 -10.13 -7.34 -13.71
N THR A 11 -9.99 -8.67 -13.76
CA THR A 11 -10.79 -9.62 -12.99
C THR A 11 -9.87 -10.56 -12.24
N ARG A 12 -10.14 -10.79 -10.97
CA ARG A 12 -9.47 -11.81 -10.16
C ARG A 12 -10.48 -12.76 -9.56
N VAL A 13 -10.31 -14.05 -9.86
CA VAL A 13 -11.20 -15.14 -9.40
C VAL A 13 -10.44 -16.00 -8.40
N PHE A 14 -11.10 -16.39 -7.30
CA PHE A 14 -10.66 -17.38 -6.33
C PHE A 14 -11.72 -18.47 -6.24
N ASP A 15 -11.35 -19.70 -6.45
CA ASP A 15 -12.25 -20.87 -6.37
C ASP A 15 -13.57 -20.67 -7.12
N GLY A 16 -13.50 -20.10 -8.33
CA GLY A 16 -14.66 -19.83 -9.17
C GLY A 16 -15.46 -18.56 -8.82
N VAL A 17 -15.12 -17.87 -7.71
CA VAL A 17 -15.80 -16.64 -7.29
C VAL A 17 -14.95 -15.41 -7.60
N PRO A 18 -15.46 -14.42 -8.36
CA PRO A 18 -14.72 -13.19 -8.63
C PRO A 18 -14.66 -12.29 -7.40
N ALA A 19 -13.44 -12.02 -6.90
CA ALA A 19 -13.20 -11.04 -5.85
C ALA A 19 -13.16 -9.60 -6.39
N ILE A 20 -12.68 -9.43 -7.63
CA ILE A 20 -12.86 -8.21 -8.44
C ILE A 20 -13.26 -8.61 -9.84
N SER A 21 -14.13 -7.81 -10.48
CA SER A 21 -14.74 -8.12 -11.78
C SER A 21 -14.72 -6.91 -12.70
N GLN A 22 -13.99 -7.04 -13.82
CA GLN A 22 -13.90 -6.05 -14.91
C GLN A 22 -13.53 -4.63 -14.43
N VAL A 23 -12.69 -4.53 -13.40
CA VAL A 23 -12.24 -3.24 -12.86
C VAL A 23 -11.35 -2.54 -13.88
N SER A 24 -11.73 -1.30 -14.24
CA SER A 24 -10.89 -0.36 -14.96
C SER A 24 -10.67 0.86 -14.06
N LEU A 25 -9.41 1.27 -13.89
CA LEU A 25 -9.03 2.34 -12.99
C LEU A 25 -7.82 3.08 -13.55
N ASP A 26 -7.97 4.39 -13.71
CA ASP A 26 -6.89 5.30 -14.05
C ASP A 26 -6.55 6.16 -12.82
N VAL A 27 -5.27 6.21 -12.46
CA VAL A 27 -4.74 7.05 -11.39
C VAL A 27 -3.60 7.89 -11.97
N THR A 28 -3.73 9.20 -11.84
CA THR A 28 -2.73 10.14 -12.31
C THR A 28 -1.53 10.17 -11.37
N ARG A 29 -0.35 10.46 -11.90
CA ARG A 29 0.86 10.65 -11.09
C ARG A 29 0.64 11.69 -9.99
N GLY A 30 0.99 11.32 -8.76
CA GLY A 30 0.84 12.16 -7.57
C GLY A 30 -0.58 12.23 -7.02
N GLU A 31 -1.56 11.58 -7.66
CA GLU A 31 -2.94 11.53 -7.19
C GLU A 31 -3.06 10.61 -5.98
N ARG A 32 -3.83 11.04 -4.99
CA ARG A 32 -4.13 10.28 -3.78
C ARG A 32 -5.60 9.86 -3.80
N ILE A 33 -5.83 8.56 -3.91
CA ILE A 33 -7.18 7.99 -4.03
C ILE A 33 -7.58 7.28 -2.74
N TRP A 34 -8.81 7.52 -2.29
CA TRP A 34 -9.47 6.70 -1.30
C TRP A 34 -10.37 5.66 -1.97
N LEU A 35 -10.01 4.39 -1.83
CA LEU A 35 -10.86 3.25 -2.19
C LEU A 35 -11.83 2.98 -1.03
N ARG A 36 -13.05 3.48 -1.17
CA ARG A 36 -14.12 3.30 -0.20
C ARG A 36 -15.00 2.10 -0.58
N GLY A 37 -15.46 1.34 0.40
CA GLY A 37 -16.38 0.21 0.20
C GLY A 37 -16.47 -0.67 1.42
N SER A 38 -17.49 -1.50 1.51
CA SER A 38 -17.71 -2.45 2.59
C SER A 38 -16.60 -3.51 2.65
N ASN A 39 -16.53 -4.24 3.76
CA ASN A 39 -15.68 -5.42 3.85
C ASN A 39 -16.10 -6.44 2.79
N GLY A 40 -15.13 -7.06 2.11
CA GLY A 40 -15.41 -7.98 1.00
C GLY A 40 -15.68 -7.31 -0.35
N SER A 41 -15.71 -5.96 -0.46
CA SER A 41 -15.95 -5.28 -1.75
C SER A 41 -14.80 -5.38 -2.76
N GLY A 42 -13.67 -6.01 -2.40
CA GLY A 42 -12.54 -6.26 -3.31
C GLY A 42 -11.38 -5.28 -3.19
N LYS A 43 -11.39 -4.29 -2.28
CA LYS A 43 -10.33 -3.27 -2.10
C LYS A 43 -8.94 -3.87 -1.94
N SER A 44 -8.79 -4.77 -0.97
CA SER A 44 -7.51 -5.46 -0.70
C SER A 44 -7.02 -6.27 -1.90
N THR A 45 -7.94 -6.94 -2.62
CA THR A 45 -7.62 -7.69 -3.84
C THR A 45 -7.13 -6.74 -4.93
N LEU A 46 -7.79 -5.60 -5.13
CA LEU A 46 -7.37 -4.59 -6.09
C LEU A 46 -5.97 -4.06 -5.76
N LEU A 47 -5.72 -3.67 -4.50
CA LEU A 47 -4.39 -3.22 -4.07
C LEU A 47 -3.32 -4.29 -4.28
N GLN A 48 -3.63 -5.57 -4.03
CA GLN A 48 -2.70 -6.68 -4.26
C GLN A 48 -2.41 -6.90 -5.74
N VAL A 49 -3.38 -6.68 -6.64
CA VAL A 49 -3.16 -6.74 -8.09
C VAL A 49 -2.28 -5.56 -8.54
N VAL A 50 -2.56 -4.34 -8.09
CA VAL A 50 -1.73 -3.16 -8.37
C VAL A 50 -0.30 -3.37 -7.87
N ALA A 51 -0.12 -3.94 -6.68
CA ALA A 51 1.20 -4.30 -6.11
C ALA A 51 1.86 -5.50 -6.81
N THR A 52 1.23 -6.10 -7.81
CA THR A 52 1.64 -7.36 -8.45
C THR A 52 1.82 -8.54 -7.48
N ALA A 53 1.28 -8.44 -6.27
CA ALA A 53 1.25 -9.54 -5.30
C ALA A 53 0.30 -10.66 -5.74
N LEU A 54 -0.76 -10.30 -6.48
CA LEU A 54 -1.67 -11.20 -7.17
C LEU A 54 -1.65 -10.90 -8.67
N SER A 55 -1.72 -11.95 -9.50
CA SER A 55 -1.95 -11.78 -10.94
C SER A 55 -3.44 -11.61 -11.19
N PRO A 56 -3.86 -10.79 -12.16
CA PRO A 56 -5.21 -10.86 -12.70
C PRO A 56 -5.50 -12.24 -13.31
N THR A 57 -6.76 -12.68 -13.23
CA THR A 57 -7.23 -13.87 -13.97
C THR A 57 -7.55 -13.48 -15.40
N PHE A 58 -8.14 -12.29 -15.60
CA PHE A 58 -8.43 -11.71 -16.91
C PHE A 58 -8.16 -10.20 -16.87
N GLY A 59 -7.98 -9.60 -18.04
CA GLY A 59 -7.60 -8.21 -18.17
C GLY A 59 -6.14 -7.99 -17.81
N GLY A 60 -5.74 -6.74 -17.62
CA GLY A 60 -4.36 -6.38 -17.34
C GLY A 60 -4.22 -4.86 -17.19
N GLY A 61 -3.01 -4.37 -17.34
CA GLY A 61 -2.72 -2.95 -17.30
C GLY A 61 -1.29 -2.66 -16.90
N GLU A 62 -1.03 -1.39 -16.68
CA GLU A 62 0.28 -0.89 -16.32
C GLU A 62 0.25 -0.19 -14.96
N VAL A 63 1.34 -0.32 -14.22
CA VAL A 63 1.61 0.40 -12.99
C VAL A 63 2.98 1.05 -13.10
N LEU A 64 3.03 2.37 -12.98
CA LEU A 64 4.24 3.18 -13.17
C LEU A 64 4.89 2.98 -14.57
N GLY A 65 4.05 2.66 -15.58
CA GLY A 65 4.49 2.38 -16.96
C GLY A 65 5.00 0.96 -17.20
N PHE A 66 4.86 0.04 -16.24
CA PHE A 66 5.27 -1.36 -16.32
C PHE A 66 4.08 -2.30 -16.31
N ASP A 67 4.10 -3.33 -17.15
CA ASP A 67 3.03 -4.34 -17.24
C ASP A 67 2.91 -5.15 -15.93
N VAL A 68 1.68 -5.24 -15.39
CA VAL A 68 1.42 -5.89 -14.09
C VAL A 68 1.62 -7.41 -14.12
N VAL A 69 1.79 -8.02 -15.29
CA VAL A 69 2.02 -9.46 -15.45
C VAL A 69 3.45 -9.74 -15.87
N GLY A 70 3.96 -9.05 -16.88
CA GLY A 70 5.27 -9.27 -17.47
C GLY A 70 6.43 -8.61 -16.71
N GLU A 71 6.20 -7.41 -16.13
CA GLU A 71 7.25 -6.57 -15.54
C GLU A 71 7.08 -6.36 -14.02
N ARG A 72 6.64 -7.41 -13.33
CA ARG A 72 6.32 -7.37 -11.89
C ARG A 72 7.46 -6.88 -11.00
N GLN A 73 8.70 -7.19 -11.36
CA GLN A 73 9.86 -6.79 -10.56
C GLN A 73 10.04 -5.27 -10.58
N GLU A 74 9.83 -4.65 -11.73
CA GLU A 74 9.91 -3.20 -11.91
C GLU A 74 8.82 -2.48 -11.12
N VAL A 75 7.57 -3.02 -11.14
CA VAL A 75 6.47 -2.51 -10.32
C VAL A 75 6.82 -2.61 -8.83
N ARG A 76 7.27 -3.79 -8.36
CA ARG A 76 7.60 -4.04 -6.95
C ARG A 76 8.76 -3.18 -6.44
N ALA A 77 9.74 -2.91 -7.29
CA ALA A 77 10.86 -2.06 -6.93
C ALA A 77 10.43 -0.63 -6.55
N ARG A 78 9.32 -0.14 -7.13
CA ARG A 78 8.83 1.23 -7.00
C ARG A 78 7.55 1.38 -6.18
N THR A 79 6.96 0.26 -5.76
CA THR A 79 5.68 0.20 -5.04
C THR A 79 5.88 -0.40 -3.66
N GLU A 80 5.20 0.13 -2.65
CA GLU A 80 5.09 -0.48 -1.33
C GLU A 80 3.63 -0.75 -1.00
N LEU A 81 3.33 -1.98 -0.54
CA LEU A 81 2.02 -2.37 -0.04
C LEU A 81 2.09 -2.61 1.47
N LEU A 82 1.46 -1.72 2.22
CA LEU A 82 1.15 -1.89 3.63
C LEU A 82 -0.25 -2.49 3.76
N GLY A 83 -0.36 -3.67 4.35
CA GLY A 83 -1.62 -4.36 4.57
C GLY A 83 -1.59 -5.19 5.85
N HIS A 84 -2.61 -6.00 6.07
CA HIS A 84 -2.75 -6.83 7.27
C HIS A 84 -1.55 -7.76 7.53
N GLN A 85 -0.89 -8.23 6.47
CA GLN A 85 0.33 -9.02 6.58
C GLN A 85 1.55 -8.09 6.50
N SER A 86 2.31 -7.99 7.57
CA SER A 86 3.50 -7.14 7.65
C SER A 86 4.62 -7.54 6.67
N ARG A 87 4.62 -8.79 6.17
CA ARG A 87 5.64 -9.34 5.26
C ARG A 87 7.07 -9.18 5.79
N LEU A 88 7.23 -9.38 7.09
CA LEU A 88 8.51 -9.32 7.79
C LEU A 88 9.07 -10.74 7.95
N TYR A 89 10.39 -10.85 7.88
CA TYR A 89 11.12 -12.08 8.15
C TYR A 89 11.30 -12.24 9.66
N ARG A 90 10.63 -13.23 10.24
CA ARG A 90 10.53 -13.42 11.70
C ARG A 90 11.87 -13.74 12.36
N GLU A 91 12.78 -14.34 11.61
CA GLU A 91 14.14 -14.73 12.03
C GLU A 91 15.11 -13.54 12.06
N LEU A 92 14.80 -12.49 11.31
CA LEU A 92 15.59 -11.26 11.25
C LEU A 92 15.17 -10.29 12.37
N THR A 93 16.12 -9.48 12.81
CA THR A 93 15.86 -8.33 13.71
C THR A 93 15.08 -7.24 12.97
N ALA A 94 14.64 -6.21 13.69
CA ALA A 94 13.98 -5.05 13.08
C ALA A 94 14.92 -4.33 12.10
N ALA A 95 16.16 -4.07 12.52
CA ALA A 95 17.17 -3.43 11.68
C ALA A 95 17.49 -4.27 10.44
N GLU A 96 17.73 -5.59 10.59
CA GLU A 96 18.02 -6.50 9.47
C GLU A 96 16.86 -6.60 8.47
N ASN A 97 15.59 -6.55 8.91
CA ASN A 97 14.43 -6.50 8.02
C ASN A 97 14.47 -5.24 7.13
N LEU A 98 14.81 -4.09 7.71
CA LEU A 98 14.90 -2.84 6.96
C LEU A 98 16.14 -2.82 6.05
N GLU A 99 17.30 -3.33 6.51
CA GLU A 99 18.49 -3.49 5.67
C GLU A 99 18.24 -4.40 4.48
N PHE A 100 17.57 -5.53 4.70
CA PHE A 100 17.16 -6.44 3.61
C PHE A 100 16.31 -5.70 2.57
N SER A 101 15.36 -4.89 3.03
CA SER A 101 14.53 -4.07 2.16
C SER A 101 15.36 -3.03 1.38
N CYS A 102 16.33 -2.37 2.04
CA CYS A 102 17.24 -1.43 1.38
C CYS A 102 18.04 -2.10 0.26
N ARG A 103 18.64 -3.26 0.55
CA ARG A 103 19.43 -4.02 -0.44
C ARG A 103 18.58 -4.49 -1.63
N LEU A 104 17.35 -4.94 -1.35
CA LEU A 104 16.46 -5.48 -2.39
C LEU A 104 15.94 -4.39 -3.33
N TYR A 105 15.70 -3.18 -2.81
CA TYR A 105 15.01 -2.10 -3.55
C TYR A 105 15.88 -0.86 -3.78
N GLY A 106 17.14 -0.89 -3.39
CA GLY A 106 18.08 0.23 -3.60
C GLY A 106 17.78 1.46 -2.73
N ALA A 107 17.15 1.26 -1.55
CA ALA A 107 16.90 2.36 -0.63
C ALA A 107 18.15 2.70 0.21
N ASP A 108 18.23 3.93 0.70
CA ASP A 108 19.36 4.42 1.49
C ASP A 108 19.33 3.85 2.93
N PRO A 109 20.34 3.04 3.34
CA PRO A 109 20.39 2.47 4.68
C PRO A 109 20.50 3.52 5.81
N SER A 110 20.96 4.74 5.52
CA SER A 110 21.07 5.81 6.52
C SER A 110 19.69 6.21 7.08
N ARG A 111 18.61 5.91 6.38
CA ARG A 111 17.23 6.16 6.81
C ARG A 111 16.71 5.17 7.86
N ILE A 112 17.39 4.05 8.10
CA ILE A 112 16.91 2.98 8.99
C ILE A 112 16.77 3.49 10.43
N GLY A 113 17.84 4.07 11.00
CA GLY A 113 17.81 4.59 12.36
C GLY A 113 16.71 5.61 12.59
N PRO A 114 16.63 6.69 11.80
CA PRO A 114 15.54 7.66 11.87
C PRO A 114 14.14 7.06 11.73
N ALA A 115 13.96 6.07 10.85
CA ALA A 115 12.67 5.41 10.67
C ALA A 115 12.28 4.55 11.88
N LEU A 116 13.22 3.80 12.47
CA LEU A 116 12.98 3.04 13.71
C LEU A 116 12.61 3.95 14.86
N ALA A 117 13.34 5.05 15.06
CA ALA A 117 13.03 6.05 16.09
C ALA A 117 11.63 6.67 15.88
N ARG A 118 11.26 6.98 14.62
CA ARG A 118 9.96 7.56 14.28
C ARG A 118 8.78 6.66 14.64
N VAL A 119 8.97 5.33 14.60
CA VAL A 119 7.94 4.35 14.99
C VAL A 119 8.11 3.80 16.42
N GLY A 120 9.05 4.32 17.21
CA GLY A 120 9.31 3.89 18.59
C GLY A 120 9.85 2.45 18.69
N LEU A 121 10.73 2.05 17.76
CA LEU A 121 11.35 0.71 17.73
C LEU A 121 12.89 0.75 17.76
N ASP A 122 13.50 1.89 18.04
CA ASP A 122 14.95 2.09 18.10
C ASP A 122 15.61 1.27 19.22
N GLU A 123 15.02 1.23 20.41
CA GLU A 123 15.53 0.44 21.54
C GLU A 123 15.48 -1.08 21.29
N VAL A 124 14.59 -1.52 20.42
CA VAL A 124 14.40 -2.94 20.06
C VAL A 124 14.88 -3.29 18.65
N ALA A 125 15.69 -2.40 18.05
CA ALA A 125 16.19 -2.54 16.68
C ALA A 125 16.89 -3.90 16.43
N GLN A 126 17.58 -4.45 17.45
CA GLN A 126 18.33 -5.70 17.41
C GLN A 126 17.50 -6.91 17.89
N VAL A 127 16.22 -6.73 18.20
CA VAL A 127 15.35 -7.85 18.59
C VAL A 127 14.72 -8.49 17.36
N ARG A 128 14.72 -9.83 17.30
CA ARG A 128 14.08 -10.59 16.22
C ARG A 128 12.59 -10.33 16.17
N THR A 129 12.06 -10.06 14.95
CA THR A 129 10.66 -9.68 14.75
C THR A 129 9.67 -10.81 15.05
N GLY A 130 10.15 -12.06 15.15
CA GLY A 130 9.37 -13.18 15.66
C GLY A 130 8.87 -13.00 17.10
N ARG A 131 9.56 -12.16 17.90
CA ARG A 131 9.18 -11.81 19.28
C ARG A 131 8.29 -10.58 19.38
N PHE A 132 8.05 -9.88 18.27
CA PHE A 132 7.27 -8.65 18.26
C PHE A 132 5.78 -8.93 18.46
N SER A 133 5.09 -8.03 19.16
CA SER A 133 3.64 -7.97 19.17
C SER A 133 3.11 -7.65 17.75
N GLN A 134 1.82 -7.81 17.51
CA GLN A 134 1.22 -7.43 16.25
C GLN A 134 1.40 -5.93 15.96
N GLY A 135 1.20 -5.07 16.97
CA GLY A 135 1.43 -3.62 16.84
C GLY A 135 2.88 -3.26 16.49
N MET A 136 3.87 -3.90 17.14
CA MET A 136 5.28 -3.70 16.81
C MET A 136 5.60 -4.12 15.37
N ARG A 137 5.05 -5.22 14.89
CA ARG A 137 5.21 -5.64 13.48
C ARG A 137 4.59 -4.64 12.52
N GLN A 138 3.46 -4.06 12.87
CA GLN A 138 2.79 -3.05 12.05
C GLN A 138 3.58 -1.75 12.03
N ARG A 139 4.09 -1.29 13.18
CA ARG A 139 5.01 -0.14 13.27
C ARG A 139 6.29 -0.36 12.44
N LEU A 140 6.88 -1.56 12.45
CA LEU A 140 8.03 -1.87 11.61
C LEU A 140 7.69 -1.86 10.11
N ALA A 141 6.51 -2.30 9.73
CA ALA A 141 6.05 -2.19 8.34
C ALA A 141 5.87 -0.72 7.90
N LEU A 142 5.41 0.17 8.79
CA LEU A 142 5.41 1.61 8.57
C LEU A 142 6.83 2.18 8.42
N ALA A 143 7.77 1.75 9.28
CA ALA A 143 9.19 2.14 9.15
C ALA A 143 9.76 1.75 7.77
N ARG A 144 9.38 0.57 7.24
CA ARG A 144 9.79 0.14 5.90
C ARG A 144 9.26 1.08 4.81
N CYS A 145 8.03 1.55 4.91
CA CYS A 145 7.50 2.57 3.99
C CYS A 145 8.31 3.87 4.04
N LEU A 146 8.70 4.34 5.24
CA LEU A 146 9.51 5.53 5.44
C LEU A 146 10.91 5.39 4.83
N VAL A 147 11.53 4.21 5.00
CA VAL A 147 12.88 3.91 4.46
C VAL A 147 12.85 3.85 2.94
N ARG A 148 11.88 3.13 2.37
CA ARG A 148 11.79 2.90 0.92
C ARG A 148 11.38 4.13 0.13
N ASP A 149 10.55 5.01 0.68
CA ASP A 149 10.01 6.20 0.02
C ASP A 149 9.50 5.89 -1.42
N PRO A 150 8.54 4.97 -1.58
CA PRO A 150 8.14 4.43 -2.88
C PRO A 150 7.48 5.49 -3.76
N GLN A 151 7.47 5.28 -5.08
CA GLN A 151 6.75 6.13 -6.03
C GLN A 151 5.23 5.95 -5.92
N LEU A 152 4.80 4.69 -5.64
CA LEU A 152 3.39 4.33 -5.41
C LEU A 152 3.24 3.67 -4.04
N LEU A 153 2.42 4.27 -3.19
CA LEU A 153 2.11 3.77 -1.86
C LEU A 153 0.70 3.19 -1.85
N LEU A 154 0.59 1.92 -1.46
CA LEU A 154 -0.66 1.20 -1.35
C LEU A 154 -0.91 0.87 0.13
N LEU A 155 -1.99 1.40 0.67
CA LEU A 155 -2.34 1.27 2.09
C LEU A 155 -3.67 0.54 2.23
N ASP A 156 -3.65 -0.62 2.87
CA ASP A 156 -4.85 -1.45 3.10
C ASP A 156 -5.19 -1.44 4.58
N GLU A 157 -6.23 -0.68 4.95
CA GLU A 157 -6.69 -0.43 6.32
C GLU A 157 -5.55 0.04 7.26
N PRO A 158 -4.80 1.10 6.89
CA PRO A 158 -3.56 1.45 7.58
C PRO A 158 -3.74 1.90 9.04
N TYR A 159 -4.93 2.34 9.42
CA TYR A 159 -5.27 2.78 10.78
C TYR A 159 -5.77 1.66 11.68
N ALA A 160 -6.10 0.49 11.12
CA ALA A 160 -6.72 -0.60 11.88
C ALA A 160 -5.78 -1.15 12.96
N GLY A 161 -6.27 -1.17 14.21
CA GLY A 161 -5.52 -1.71 15.35
C GLY A 161 -4.30 -0.89 15.78
N LEU A 162 -4.14 0.35 15.28
CA LEU A 162 -3.07 1.26 15.68
C LEU A 162 -3.49 2.11 16.89
N ASP A 163 -2.52 2.34 17.78
CA ASP A 163 -2.61 3.37 18.81
C ASP A 163 -2.43 4.78 18.22
N VAL A 164 -2.64 5.81 19.04
CA VAL A 164 -2.59 7.22 18.62
C VAL A 164 -1.23 7.59 18.01
N GLU A 165 -0.13 7.09 18.57
CA GLU A 165 1.22 7.39 18.09
C GLU A 165 1.47 6.77 16.70
N ALA A 166 1.08 5.52 16.52
CA ALA A 166 1.24 4.85 15.23
C ALA A 166 0.30 5.42 14.14
N ARG A 167 -0.90 5.92 14.52
CA ARG A 167 -1.78 6.68 13.60
C ARG A 167 -1.08 7.94 13.11
N ALA A 168 -0.42 8.70 13.99
CA ALA A 168 0.34 9.89 13.60
C ALA A 168 1.50 9.56 12.62
N VAL A 169 2.05 8.33 12.65
CA VAL A 169 3.03 7.90 11.64
C VAL A 169 2.39 7.68 10.27
N VAL A 170 1.15 7.15 10.24
CA VAL A 170 0.41 7.01 8.97
C VAL A 170 0.11 8.38 8.37
N ASP A 171 -0.34 9.34 9.18
CA ASP A 171 -0.60 10.71 8.74
C ASP A 171 0.66 11.37 8.18
N ASP A 172 1.79 11.26 8.89
CA ASP A 172 3.10 11.76 8.42
C ASP A 172 3.54 11.10 7.10
N LEU A 173 3.28 9.80 6.94
CA LEU A 173 3.58 9.08 5.70
C LEU A 173 2.76 9.62 4.52
N LEU A 174 1.46 9.90 4.73
CA LEU A 174 0.58 10.49 3.73
C LEU A 174 0.98 11.92 3.38
N ASP A 175 1.34 12.73 4.38
CA ASP A 175 1.84 14.10 4.19
C ASP A 175 3.17 14.12 3.41
N ARG A 176 4.07 13.19 3.72
CA ARG A 176 5.31 13.02 2.95
C ARG A 176 5.04 12.64 1.51
N ALA A 177 4.14 11.68 1.29
CA ALA A 177 3.76 11.27 -0.04
C ALA A 177 3.23 12.46 -0.85
N ALA A 178 2.36 13.27 -0.25
CA ALA A 178 1.85 14.50 -0.86
C ALA A 178 2.96 15.49 -1.22
N ARG A 179 3.86 15.79 -0.27
CA ARG A 179 4.98 16.73 -0.49
C ARG A 179 5.96 16.28 -1.57
N HIS A 180 6.15 14.97 -1.72
CA HIS A 180 7.06 14.39 -2.72
C HIS A 180 6.35 14.04 -4.04
N GLY A 181 5.06 14.39 -4.20
CA GLY A 181 4.28 14.06 -5.40
C GLY A 181 4.16 12.54 -5.64
N ARG A 182 4.10 11.75 -4.55
CA ARG A 182 3.92 10.31 -4.62
C ARG A 182 2.45 9.97 -4.82
N THR A 183 2.18 8.94 -5.60
CA THR A 183 0.83 8.41 -5.81
C THR A 183 0.43 7.52 -4.65
N VAL A 184 -0.81 7.65 -4.17
CA VAL A 184 -1.32 6.87 -3.04
C VAL A 184 -2.67 6.25 -3.38
N LEU A 185 -2.83 4.95 -3.12
CA LEU A 185 -4.13 4.29 -3.05
C LEU A 185 -4.35 3.83 -1.60
N LEU A 186 -5.31 4.45 -0.95
CA LEU A 186 -5.71 4.16 0.43
C LEU A 186 -7.03 3.40 0.43
N ALA A 187 -7.03 2.14 0.85
CA ALA A 187 -8.25 1.39 1.12
C ALA A 187 -8.59 1.50 2.61
N SER A 188 -9.74 2.03 2.93
CA SER A 188 -10.24 2.12 4.30
C SER A 188 -11.76 2.16 4.31
N HIS A 189 -12.37 1.64 5.38
CA HIS A 189 -13.77 1.82 5.67
C HIS A 189 -14.03 3.10 6.50
N GLU A 190 -12.99 3.57 7.22
CA GLU A 190 -13.00 4.86 7.91
C GLU A 190 -12.63 5.99 6.94
N GLU A 191 -13.27 7.13 7.07
CA GLU A 191 -12.96 8.31 6.28
C GLU A 191 -11.57 8.84 6.69
N PRO A 192 -10.64 9.02 5.72
CA PRO A 192 -9.34 9.59 6.03
C PRO A 192 -9.48 11.08 6.41
N PRO A 193 -8.49 11.64 7.14
CA PRO A 193 -8.50 13.05 7.48
C PRO A 193 -8.74 13.96 6.27
N ALA A 194 -9.44 15.06 6.46
CA ALA A 194 -9.75 16.01 5.39
C ALA A 194 -8.48 16.52 4.70
N GLY A 195 -8.51 16.58 3.36
CA GLY A 195 -7.35 17.02 2.55
C GLY A 195 -6.28 15.96 2.32
N THR A 196 -6.43 14.75 2.87
CA THR A 196 -5.48 13.65 2.69
C THR A 196 -5.57 13.01 1.31
N VAL A 197 -6.77 13.02 0.71
CA VAL A 197 -7.05 12.39 -0.59
C VAL A 197 -7.65 13.38 -1.57
N ASP A 198 -7.41 13.15 -2.85
CA ASP A 198 -7.85 14.03 -3.94
C ASP A 198 -9.15 13.50 -4.59
N ARG A 199 -9.38 12.17 -4.53
CA ARG A 199 -10.55 11.53 -5.15
C ARG A 199 -10.99 10.29 -4.37
N VAL A 200 -12.30 10.07 -4.33
CA VAL A 200 -12.92 8.86 -3.79
C VAL A 200 -13.30 7.93 -4.94
N VAL A 201 -12.98 6.65 -4.81
CA VAL A 201 -13.40 5.59 -5.72
C VAL A 201 -14.20 4.58 -4.91
N LEU A 202 -15.49 4.45 -5.24
CA LEU A 202 -16.36 3.48 -4.58
C LEU A 202 -16.15 2.09 -5.16
N MET A 203 -15.99 1.11 -4.28
CA MET A 203 -15.97 -0.30 -4.64
C MET A 203 -17.16 -1.03 -4.01
N ASP A 204 -17.91 -1.72 -4.84
CA ASP A 204 -19.01 -2.57 -4.40
C ASP A 204 -19.01 -3.90 -5.17
N ALA A 205 -19.21 -5.02 -4.47
CA ALA A 205 -19.26 -6.37 -5.04
C ALA A 205 -18.18 -6.65 -6.09
N GLY A 206 -16.93 -6.24 -5.83
CA GLY A 206 -15.79 -6.44 -6.71
C GLY A 206 -15.73 -5.51 -7.93
N ARG A 207 -16.52 -4.46 -7.98
CA ARG A 207 -16.57 -3.49 -9.09
C ARG A 207 -16.28 -2.09 -8.60
N VAL A 208 -15.75 -1.26 -9.49
CA VAL A 208 -15.69 0.19 -9.28
C VAL A 208 -17.03 0.78 -9.71
N ALA A 209 -17.69 1.49 -8.80
CA ALA A 209 -18.93 2.18 -9.09
C ALA A 209 -18.69 3.39 -10.02
N PRO A 210 -19.66 3.73 -10.90
CA PRO A 210 -19.59 4.94 -11.70
C PRO A 210 -19.44 6.20 -10.82
N VAL A 211 -18.68 7.19 -11.29
CA VAL A 211 -18.36 8.43 -10.56
C VAL A 211 -19.61 9.20 -10.08
N ALA A 212 -20.76 9.03 -10.72
CA ALA A 212 -22.01 9.68 -10.36
C ALA A 212 -22.60 9.25 -9.00
N GLU A 213 -22.20 8.10 -8.45
CA GLU A 213 -22.67 7.58 -7.14
C GLU A 213 -21.73 7.95 -5.98
N ALA A 214 -20.55 8.47 -6.27
CA ALA A 214 -19.52 8.77 -5.28
C ALA A 214 -19.74 10.07 -4.49
N LEU A 215 -20.71 10.89 -4.88
CA LEU A 215 -20.99 12.22 -4.30
C LEU A 215 -22.28 12.29 -3.45
N ARG A 216 -22.81 11.14 -2.99
CA ARG A 216 -24.00 11.12 -2.11
C ARG A 216 -23.69 10.54 -0.75
#